data_701f0e315cd05326608c7ab635b06c1c
#
_entry.id   701f0e315cd05326608c7ab635b06c1c
#
_cell.length_a   1.000
_cell.length_b   1.000
_cell.length_c   1.000
_cell.angle_alpha   90.00
_cell.angle_beta   90.00
_cell.angle_gamma   90.00
#
_symmetry.space_group_name_H-M   'P 1'
#
loop_
_entity.id
_entity.type
_entity.pdbx_description
1 polymer ?
#
loop_
_entity_poly.entity_id
_entity_poly.type
_entity_poly.pdbx_seq_one_letter_code
_entity_poly.pdbx_strand_id
1 'polypeptide(L)'
;PVTHLTWKNNLVSAFIEAAQQANILRNDDYNGATQEGVGVYQSNIGRGFRKGTAQAFLKEALKNGKFNLRTKAVATELIFDEKVVSGVKYTTDQGNTHQCVYASRQVILCCGAINTPRLMQVSGIGDAEHLDSISVPLKLHLPGVGQNLRDHYTARFTSKVSGSQTINDIVNSKPKLLWEGMKWLSGTPSILGMGVVLAGAFCKSEPHLDRPDLVITFTPGSFKEGFLGVLDNIPGMTTGVWPLRPFSSGYVKAKSRNVFEAPAIQPNYLADPRDRELLLKGQKIVRDILGKPAINQYIDQELMPGSLIKSDEELDEYGRIQGLGGYHYCGTCRMGTANDKLAVVDSTLNVHGISGLRIVDASVMPNIVSGNTNAATMMIAERGAEFVLKDFA
;
A
#
# COMPACT_ATOMS: atom_id res chain seq x y z
N PRO A 1 -7.29 11.59 -12.61
CA PRO A 1 -6.11 12.25 -13.14
C PRO A 1 -4.87 11.85 -12.34
N VAL A 2 -3.74 11.72 -13.02
CA VAL A 2 -2.40 11.65 -12.44
C VAL A 2 -1.72 12.95 -12.80
N THR A 3 -1.14 13.64 -11.82
CA THR A 3 -0.55 14.98 -12.01
C THR A 3 0.82 15.06 -11.37
N HIS A 4 1.67 15.91 -11.90
CA HIS A 4 2.93 16.26 -11.26
C HIS A 4 2.68 17.18 -10.07
N LEU A 5 3.53 17.05 -9.04
CA LEU A 5 3.50 17.93 -7.90
C LEU A 5 3.97 19.32 -8.32
N THR A 6 3.19 20.33 -7.99
CA THR A 6 3.44 21.73 -8.39
C THR A 6 4.05 22.58 -7.27
N TRP A 7 3.98 22.14 -6.01
CA TRP A 7 4.61 22.83 -4.89
C TRP A 7 6.12 22.61 -4.91
N LYS A 8 6.87 23.70 -4.96
CA LYS A 8 8.34 23.69 -5.02
C LYS A 8 8.93 23.82 -3.62
N ASN A 9 9.98 23.04 -3.35
CA ASN A 9 10.72 23.06 -2.10
C ASN A 9 12.20 22.78 -2.37
N ASN A 10 13.09 23.56 -1.77
CA ASN A 10 14.54 23.45 -2.00
C ASN A 10 15.10 22.10 -1.58
N LEU A 11 14.58 21.49 -0.47
CA LEU A 11 15.03 20.18 -0.02
C LEU A 11 14.67 19.07 -1.02
N VAL A 12 13.53 19.18 -1.73
CA VAL A 12 13.16 18.24 -2.80
C VAL A 12 14.14 18.31 -3.96
N SER A 13 14.51 19.52 -4.39
CA SER A 13 15.51 19.73 -5.44
C SER A 13 16.89 19.23 -5.01
N ALA A 14 17.27 19.54 -3.78
CA ALA A 14 18.54 19.09 -3.19
C ALA A 14 18.63 17.56 -3.06
N PHE A 15 17.53 16.89 -2.70
CA PHE A 15 17.49 15.42 -2.66
C PHE A 15 17.68 14.80 -4.05
N ILE A 16 16.99 15.35 -5.06
CA ILE A 16 17.12 14.85 -6.45
C ILE A 16 18.58 15.05 -6.95
N GLU A 17 19.16 16.20 -6.68
CA GLU A 17 20.57 16.48 -7.05
C GLU A 17 21.53 15.57 -6.28
N ALA A 18 21.32 15.36 -4.97
CA ALA A 18 22.14 14.48 -4.16
C ALA A 18 22.07 13.02 -4.65
N ALA A 19 20.90 12.55 -5.05
CA ALA A 19 20.76 11.22 -5.64
C ALA A 19 21.52 11.11 -6.97
N GLN A 20 21.53 12.17 -7.80
CA GLN A 20 22.35 12.22 -9.01
C GLN A 20 23.86 12.22 -8.68
N GLN A 21 24.29 12.93 -7.63
CA GLN A 21 25.66 12.88 -7.12
C GLN A 21 26.04 11.48 -6.58
N ALA A 22 25.04 10.68 -6.19
CA ALA A 22 25.18 9.27 -5.83
C ALA A 22 24.99 8.31 -7.03
N ASN A 23 25.10 8.80 -8.26
CA ASN A 23 24.99 8.05 -9.52
C ASN A 23 23.60 7.48 -9.82
N ILE A 24 22.53 7.99 -9.22
CA ILE A 24 21.17 7.65 -9.58
C ILE A 24 20.69 8.68 -10.61
N LEU A 25 20.43 8.21 -11.84
CA LEU A 25 20.05 9.09 -12.94
C LEU A 25 18.69 9.76 -12.69
N ARG A 26 18.50 10.96 -13.22
CA ARG A 26 17.19 11.61 -13.19
C ARG A 26 16.18 10.86 -14.05
N ASN A 27 14.97 10.69 -13.52
CA ASN A 27 13.84 10.13 -14.22
C ASN A 27 12.57 10.93 -13.87
N ASP A 28 12.05 11.68 -14.83
CA ASP A 28 10.85 12.50 -14.64
C ASP A 28 9.54 11.70 -14.83
N ASP A 29 9.62 10.46 -15.36
CA ASP A 29 8.48 9.55 -15.53
C ASP A 29 8.83 8.09 -15.18
N TYR A 30 8.94 7.78 -13.89
CA TYR A 30 9.19 6.43 -13.38
C TYR A 30 8.00 5.45 -13.60
N ASN A 31 6.86 5.94 -14.08
CA ASN A 31 5.72 5.13 -14.53
C ASN A 31 5.72 4.88 -16.05
N GLY A 32 6.73 5.40 -16.75
CA GLY A 32 6.95 5.22 -18.19
C GLY A 32 7.66 3.91 -18.54
N ALA A 33 8.44 3.94 -19.60
CA ALA A 33 9.17 2.78 -20.11
C ALA A 33 10.27 2.29 -19.15
N THR A 34 10.86 3.18 -18.35
CA THR A 34 11.93 2.87 -17.41
C THR A 34 11.56 3.35 -16.01
N GLN A 35 11.59 2.47 -15.04
CA GLN A 35 11.32 2.82 -13.64
C GLN A 35 12.54 3.40 -12.92
N GLU A 36 13.75 2.98 -13.30
CA GLU A 36 15.00 3.37 -12.64
C GLU A 36 15.24 4.87 -12.70
N GLY A 37 15.64 5.46 -11.57
CA GLY A 37 16.02 6.86 -11.48
C GLY A 37 15.32 7.61 -10.35
N VAL A 38 15.70 8.90 -10.18
CA VAL A 38 15.16 9.81 -9.17
C VAL A 38 14.33 10.91 -9.79
N GLY A 39 13.18 11.21 -9.20
CA GLY A 39 12.31 12.28 -9.67
C GLY A 39 11.26 12.70 -8.65
N VAL A 40 10.47 13.69 -9.06
CA VAL A 40 9.31 14.16 -8.29
C VAL A 40 8.16 13.17 -8.45
N TYR A 41 7.48 12.84 -7.36
CA TYR A 41 6.36 11.91 -7.42
C TYR A 41 5.15 12.50 -8.15
N GLN A 42 4.54 11.65 -8.97
CA GLN A 42 3.22 11.88 -9.52
C GLN A 42 2.16 11.50 -8.48
N SER A 43 1.02 12.18 -8.53
CA SER A 43 -0.06 11.94 -7.57
C SER A 43 -1.44 11.97 -8.20
N ASN A 44 -2.40 11.30 -7.57
CA ASN A 44 -3.81 11.34 -7.96
C ASN A 44 -4.54 12.56 -7.35
N ILE A 45 -3.94 13.73 -7.51
CA ILE A 45 -4.48 15.02 -7.05
C ILE A 45 -4.88 15.85 -8.26
N GLY A 46 -6.07 16.42 -8.23
CA GLY A 46 -6.54 17.33 -9.27
C GLY A 46 -7.20 18.56 -8.65
N ARG A 47 -6.76 19.75 -9.06
CA ARG A 47 -7.24 21.03 -8.49
C ARG A 47 -7.10 21.10 -6.97
N GLY A 48 -5.97 20.64 -6.42
CA GLY A 48 -5.69 20.62 -4.98
C GLY A 48 -6.48 19.59 -4.15
N PHE A 49 -7.25 18.68 -4.77
CA PHE A 49 -8.02 17.65 -4.07
C PHE A 49 -7.59 16.24 -4.52
N ARG A 50 -7.45 15.35 -3.55
CA ARG A 50 -7.23 13.93 -3.83
C ARG A 50 -8.41 13.37 -4.63
N LYS A 51 -8.12 12.73 -5.75
CA LYS A 51 -9.09 12.04 -6.62
C LYS A 51 -9.09 10.54 -6.31
N GLY A 52 -9.75 10.18 -5.21
CA GLY A 52 -9.95 8.77 -4.87
C GLY A 52 -11.01 8.10 -5.75
N THR A 53 -11.10 6.77 -5.66
CA THR A 53 -12.01 5.94 -6.47
C THR A 53 -13.48 6.33 -6.32
N ALA A 54 -13.91 6.76 -5.13
CA ALA A 54 -15.28 7.24 -4.91
C ALA A 54 -15.60 8.48 -5.76
N GLN A 55 -14.65 9.40 -5.95
CA GLN A 55 -14.85 10.57 -6.80
C GLN A 55 -14.67 10.28 -8.29
N ALA A 56 -13.74 9.36 -8.61
CA ALA A 56 -13.40 9.05 -10.00
C ALA A 56 -14.42 8.13 -10.68
N PHE A 57 -15.01 7.18 -9.93
CA PHE A 57 -15.86 6.12 -10.47
C PHE A 57 -17.25 6.09 -9.83
N LEU A 58 -17.34 5.99 -8.48
CA LEU A 58 -18.60 5.79 -7.77
C LEU A 58 -19.59 6.95 -7.98
N LYS A 59 -19.09 8.19 -7.96
CA LYS A 59 -19.95 9.37 -8.16
C LYS A 59 -20.67 9.34 -9.51
N GLU A 60 -20.03 8.83 -10.54
CA GLU A 60 -20.61 8.72 -11.88
C GLU A 60 -21.57 7.53 -11.99
N ALA A 61 -21.19 6.38 -11.41
CA ALA A 61 -22.06 5.21 -11.34
C ALA A 61 -23.41 5.52 -10.63
N LEU A 62 -23.36 6.29 -9.55
CA LEU A 62 -24.58 6.72 -8.82
C LEU A 62 -25.48 7.62 -9.63
N LYS A 63 -24.93 8.47 -10.52
CA LYS A 63 -25.74 9.34 -11.40
C LYS A 63 -26.53 8.55 -12.45
N ASN A 64 -26.00 7.40 -12.87
CA ASN A 64 -26.63 6.57 -13.90
C ASN A 64 -27.86 5.79 -13.40
N GLY A 65 -28.16 5.84 -12.11
CA GLY A 65 -29.38 5.26 -11.50
C GLY A 65 -29.47 3.74 -11.49
N LYS A 66 -28.46 3.04 -12.05
CA LYS A 66 -28.40 1.56 -12.10
C LYS A 66 -27.57 0.92 -10.99
N PHE A 67 -27.06 1.74 -10.07
CA PHE A 67 -26.19 1.32 -8.99
C PHE A 67 -26.88 1.57 -7.64
N ASN A 68 -27.02 0.51 -6.83
CA ASN A 68 -27.60 0.60 -5.49
C ASN A 68 -26.46 0.55 -4.44
N LEU A 69 -26.22 1.65 -3.75
CA LEU A 69 -25.20 1.77 -2.71
C LEU A 69 -25.81 1.62 -1.32
N ARG A 70 -25.31 0.66 -0.54
CA ARG A 70 -25.60 0.52 0.89
C ARG A 70 -24.35 0.83 1.71
N THR A 71 -24.39 1.90 2.47
CA THR A 71 -23.33 2.29 3.39
C THR A 71 -23.59 1.78 4.80
N LYS A 72 -22.57 1.78 5.67
CA LYS A 72 -22.64 1.27 7.06
C LYS A 72 -23.13 -0.18 7.12
N ALA A 73 -22.89 -0.95 6.06
CA ALA A 73 -23.23 -2.36 5.94
C ALA A 73 -21.96 -3.21 6.00
N VAL A 74 -21.98 -4.24 6.82
CA VAL A 74 -20.88 -5.20 6.97
C VAL A 74 -21.35 -6.55 6.46
N ALA A 75 -20.68 -7.09 5.43
CA ALA A 75 -20.89 -8.46 4.98
C ALA A 75 -20.42 -9.44 6.06
N THR A 76 -21.29 -10.34 6.47
CA THR A 76 -21.01 -11.29 7.57
C THR A 76 -20.80 -12.72 7.12
N GLU A 77 -21.40 -13.11 5.99
CA GLU A 77 -21.31 -14.47 5.49
C GLU A 77 -21.69 -14.52 3.99
N LEU A 78 -21.09 -15.43 3.23
CA LEU A 78 -21.53 -15.79 1.89
C LEU A 78 -22.68 -16.80 1.97
N ILE A 79 -23.68 -16.65 1.09
CA ILE A 79 -24.81 -17.57 0.98
C ILE A 79 -24.53 -18.56 -0.14
N PHE A 80 -24.73 -19.84 0.13
CA PHE A 80 -24.46 -20.94 -0.81
C PHE A 80 -25.76 -21.65 -1.22
N ASP A 81 -25.82 -22.00 -2.49
CA ASP A 81 -26.72 -22.96 -3.05
C ASP A 81 -25.83 -24.10 -3.60
N GLU A 82 -25.69 -25.19 -2.86
CA GLU A 82 -24.74 -26.28 -3.09
C GLU A 82 -23.29 -25.74 -3.29
N LYS A 83 -22.76 -25.79 -4.51
CA LYS A 83 -21.43 -25.31 -4.91
C LYS A 83 -21.45 -23.93 -5.60
N VAL A 84 -22.54 -23.20 -5.48
CA VAL A 84 -22.70 -21.87 -6.06
C VAL A 84 -22.83 -20.84 -4.95
N VAL A 85 -22.06 -19.77 -4.99
CA VAL A 85 -22.30 -18.61 -4.13
C VAL A 85 -23.41 -17.78 -4.72
N SER A 86 -24.57 -17.77 -4.05
CA SER A 86 -25.81 -17.17 -4.52
C SER A 86 -26.12 -15.81 -3.89
N GLY A 87 -25.38 -15.39 -2.84
CA GLY A 87 -25.67 -14.12 -2.17
C GLY A 87 -24.74 -13.80 -1.03
N VAL A 88 -25.08 -12.74 -0.31
CA VAL A 88 -24.34 -12.23 0.86
C VAL A 88 -25.31 -11.91 1.99
N LYS A 89 -24.98 -12.37 3.18
CA LYS A 89 -25.59 -11.96 4.43
C LYS A 89 -24.85 -10.76 4.99
N TYR A 90 -25.55 -9.73 5.42
CA TYR A 90 -24.95 -8.51 5.93
C TYR A 90 -25.76 -7.92 7.09
N THR A 91 -25.16 -6.99 7.80
CA THR A 91 -25.79 -6.25 8.90
C THR A 91 -25.48 -4.76 8.79
N THR A 92 -26.36 -3.92 9.33
CA THR A 92 -26.20 -2.45 9.42
C THR A 92 -26.17 -1.96 10.87
N ASP A 93 -26.31 -2.86 11.85
CA ASP A 93 -26.46 -2.57 13.28
C ASP A 93 -25.52 -3.40 14.16
N GLN A 94 -24.28 -3.59 13.70
CA GLN A 94 -23.21 -4.32 14.40
C GLN A 94 -23.55 -5.80 14.71
N GLY A 95 -24.42 -6.41 13.93
CA GLY A 95 -24.76 -7.82 14.06
C GLY A 95 -26.01 -8.14 14.83
N ASN A 96 -26.76 -7.13 15.31
CA ASN A 96 -28.05 -7.39 16.00
C ASN A 96 -29.10 -7.94 15.05
N THR A 97 -29.14 -7.45 13.80
CA THR A 97 -30.02 -7.99 12.76
C THR A 97 -29.23 -8.32 11.50
N HIS A 98 -29.66 -9.37 10.79
CA HIS A 98 -29.06 -9.76 9.53
C HIS A 98 -30.06 -9.67 8.40
N GLN A 99 -29.57 -9.22 7.24
CA GLN A 99 -30.30 -9.16 6.00
C GLN A 99 -29.56 -9.98 4.94
N CYS A 100 -30.27 -10.50 3.96
CA CYS A 100 -29.71 -11.22 2.84
C CYS A 100 -29.94 -10.45 1.55
N VAL A 101 -28.95 -10.50 0.68
CA VAL A 101 -29.06 -10.06 -0.72
C VAL A 101 -28.58 -11.17 -1.62
N TYR A 102 -29.39 -11.49 -2.63
CA TYR A 102 -29.10 -12.55 -3.59
C TYR A 102 -28.62 -11.96 -4.91
N ALA A 103 -27.65 -12.61 -5.51
CA ALA A 103 -27.10 -12.24 -6.79
C ALA A 103 -27.82 -12.99 -7.90
N SER A 104 -28.28 -12.29 -8.92
CA SER A 104 -28.88 -12.92 -10.12
C SER A 104 -27.83 -13.58 -11.03
N ARG A 105 -26.56 -13.20 -10.88
CA ARG A 105 -25.44 -13.69 -11.72
C ARG A 105 -24.26 -14.16 -10.90
N GLN A 106 -23.57 -13.25 -10.18
CA GLN A 106 -22.44 -13.60 -9.33
C GLN A 106 -22.24 -12.59 -8.19
N VAL A 107 -21.52 -13.01 -7.16
CA VAL A 107 -21.01 -12.18 -6.08
C VAL A 107 -19.55 -11.80 -6.41
N ILE A 108 -19.20 -10.52 -6.23
CA ILE A 108 -17.85 -10.01 -6.45
C ILE A 108 -17.32 -9.47 -5.13
N LEU A 109 -16.23 -10.04 -4.62
CA LEU A 109 -15.56 -9.55 -3.42
C LEU A 109 -14.52 -8.49 -3.78
N CYS A 110 -14.64 -7.32 -3.12
CA CYS A 110 -13.71 -6.20 -3.22
C CYS A 110 -13.34 -5.68 -1.83
N CYS A 111 -13.22 -6.59 -0.84
CA CYS A 111 -13.02 -6.22 0.57
C CYS A 111 -11.54 -5.97 0.93
N GLY A 112 -10.64 -6.14 -0.03
CA GLY A 112 -9.19 -5.96 0.11
C GLY A 112 -8.48 -7.12 0.78
N ALA A 113 -7.15 -7.06 0.81
CA ALA A 113 -6.27 -8.16 1.21
C ALA A 113 -6.47 -8.66 2.66
N ILE A 114 -7.13 -7.90 3.51
CA ILE A 114 -7.41 -8.31 4.90
C ILE A 114 -8.82 -8.91 5.03
N ASN A 115 -9.82 -8.23 4.46
CA ASN A 115 -11.21 -8.61 4.73
C ASN A 115 -11.78 -9.63 3.73
N THR A 116 -11.25 -9.70 2.51
CA THR A 116 -11.65 -10.72 1.54
C THR A 116 -11.35 -12.13 2.05
N PRO A 117 -10.10 -12.49 2.44
CA PRO A 117 -9.84 -13.81 2.99
C PRO A 117 -10.59 -14.08 4.30
N ARG A 118 -10.75 -13.07 5.18
CA ARG A 118 -11.52 -13.20 6.41
C ARG A 118 -12.97 -13.58 6.13
N LEU A 119 -13.65 -12.87 5.21
CA LEU A 119 -15.04 -13.17 4.85
C LEU A 119 -15.16 -14.59 4.24
N MET A 120 -14.22 -14.99 3.40
CA MET A 120 -14.18 -16.36 2.86
C MET A 120 -14.03 -17.40 3.98
N GLN A 121 -13.10 -17.21 4.90
CA GLN A 121 -12.86 -18.14 6.02
C GLN A 121 -14.09 -18.28 6.91
N VAL A 122 -14.70 -17.18 7.35
CA VAL A 122 -15.91 -17.26 8.20
C VAL A 122 -17.13 -17.84 7.46
N SER A 123 -17.08 -17.87 6.12
CA SER A 123 -18.10 -18.48 5.27
C SER A 123 -17.81 -19.95 4.92
N GLY A 124 -16.70 -20.53 5.42
CA GLY A 124 -16.36 -21.94 5.22
C GLY A 124 -15.46 -22.20 4.00
N ILE A 125 -14.84 -21.18 3.41
CA ILE A 125 -13.87 -21.34 2.32
C ILE A 125 -12.46 -21.06 2.87
N GLY A 126 -11.59 -22.06 2.91
CA GLY A 126 -10.24 -21.90 3.43
C GLY A 126 -9.55 -23.23 3.73
N ASP A 127 -8.51 -23.16 4.54
CA ASP A 127 -7.81 -24.34 5.04
C ASP A 127 -8.69 -25.09 6.04
N ALA A 128 -8.87 -26.40 5.85
CA ALA A 128 -9.79 -27.21 6.63
C ALA A 128 -9.44 -27.26 8.13
N GLU A 129 -8.15 -27.40 8.47
CA GLU A 129 -7.69 -27.46 9.86
C GLU A 129 -7.90 -26.12 10.56
N HIS A 130 -7.60 -25.03 9.84
CA HIS A 130 -7.85 -23.69 10.38
C HIS A 130 -9.34 -23.44 10.61
N LEU A 131 -10.21 -23.78 9.67
CA LEU A 131 -11.66 -23.59 9.80
C LEU A 131 -12.24 -24.40 10.96
N ASP A 132 -11.78 -25.64 11.14
CA ASP A 132 -12.17 -26.49 12.28
C ASP A 132 -11.75 -25.86 13.61
N SER A 133 -10.51 -25.31 13.69
CA SER A 133 -9.99 -24.66 14.90
C SER A 133 -10.82 -23.45 15.37
N ILE A 134 -11.56 -22.81 14.46
CA ILE A 134 -12.47 -21.69 14.75
C ILE A 134 -13.94 -22.07 14.69
N SER A 135 -14.23 -23.38 14.65
CA SER A 135 -15.59 -23.97 14.61
C SER A 135 -16.43 -23.48 13.42
N VAL A 136 -15.82 -23.30 12.25
CA VAL A 136 -16.50 -22.94 11.00
C VAL A 136 -16.66 -24.20 10.14
N PRO A 137 -17.90 -24.59 9.76
CA PRO A 137 -18.12 -25.73 8.89
C PRO A 137 -17.45 -25.54 7.52
N LEU A 138 -16.68 -26.54 7.09
CA LEU A 138 -16.02 -26.53 5.79
C LEU A 138 -17.03 -26.60 4.64
N LYS A 139 -16.98 -25.65 3.72
CA LYS A 139 -17.71 -25.62 2.45
C LYS A 139 -16.82 -25.94 1.27
N LEU A 140 -15.61 -25.38 1.27
CA LEU A 140 -14.59 -25.61 0.25
C LEU A 140 -13.20 -25.57 0.88
N HIS A 141 -12.44 -26.67 0.74
CA HIS A 141 -11.03 -26.68 1.10
C HIS A 141 -10.21 -25.91 0.05
N LEU A 142 -9.74 -24.73 0.42
CA LEU A 142 -8.93 -23.85 -0.43
C LEU A 142 -7.83 -23.21 0.44
N PRO A 143 -6.72 -23.96 0.68
CA PRO A 143 -5.73 -23.61 1.71
C PRO A 143 -4.97 -22.31 1.45
N GLY A 144 -5.00 -21.80 0.20
CA GLY A 144 -4.40 -20.51 -0.15
C GLY A 144 -5.13 -19.29 0.43
N VAL A 145 -6.38 -19.42 0.88
CA VAL A 145 -7.16 -18.30 1.43
C VAL A 145 -6.50 -17.79 2.71
N GLY A 146 -6.08 -16.52 2.67
CA GLY A 146 -5.39 -15.87 3.76
C GLY A 146 -3.87 -16.09 3.77
N GLN A 147 -3.32 -16.94 2.93
CA GLN A 147 -1.87 -17.15 2.80
C GLN A 147 -1.22 -16.12 1.86
N ASN A 148 0.13 -16.06 1.84
CA ASN A 148 0.89 -15.19 0.96
C ASN A 148 0.61 -13.68 1.17
N LEU A 149 0.31 -13.26 2.39
CA LEU A 149 0.26 -11.82 2.70
C LEU A 149 1.60 -11.17 2.38
N ARG A 150 1.58 -10.16 1.53
CA ARG A 150 2.74 -9.35 1.16
C ARG A 150 2.49 -7.90 1.56
N ASP A 151 3.57 -7.23 1.95
CA ASP A 151 3.60 -5.78 2.22
C ASP A 151 5.02 -5.27 2.07
N HIS A 152 5.19 -3.97 1.86
CA HIS A 152 6.50 -3.32 1.91
C HIS A 152 6.86 -2.96 3.34
N TYR A 153 8.12 -3.18 3.70
CA TYR A 153 8.66 -2.84 5.01
C TYR A 153 9.75 -1.78 4.87
N THR A 154 9.60 -0.66 5.58
CA THR A 154 10.36 0.57 5.38
C THR A 154 11.25 0.86 6.56
N ALA A 155 12.56 1.03 6.35
CA ALA A 155 13.45 1.72 7.28
C ALA A 155 13.43 3.22 6.98
N ARG A 156 13.43 4.08 8.03
CA ARG A 156 13.38 5.54 7.88
C ARG A 156 14.62 6.20 8.44
N PHE A 157 15.04 7.25 7.74
CA PHE A 157 16.08 8.19 8.17
C PHE A 157 15.43 9.55 8.36
N THR A 158 15.65 10.16 9.51
CA THR A 158 15.13 11.49 9.81
C THR A 158 16.29 12.40 10.19
N SER A 159 16.38 13.54 9.54
CA SER A 159 17.39 14.56 9.84
C SER A 159 16.73 15.85 10.25
N LYS A 160 17.27 16.49 11.29
CA LYS A 160 17.00 17.89 11.60
C LYS A 160 17.66 18.76 10.53
N VAL A 161 16.95 19.77 10.05
CA VAL A 161 17.45 20.64 8.96
C VAL A 161 17.38 22.10 9.32
N SER A 162 18.30 22.87 8.73
CA SER A 162 18.33 24.33 8.76
C SER A 162 18.56 24.91 7.35
N GLY A 163 18.43 26.21 7.20
CA GLY A 163 18.65 26.89 5.92
C GLY A 163 17.57 26.64 4.85
N SER A 164 16.53 25.86 5.14
CA SER A 164 15.40 25.67 4.23
C SER A 164 14.10 25.45 5.00
N GLN A 165 12.98 25.83 4.37
CA GLN A 165 11.64 25.66 4.95
C GLN A 165 11.16 24.21 4.84
N THR A 166 10.67 23.66 5.95
CA THR A 166 10.07 22.32 6.03
C THR A 166 8.56 22.39 6.12
N ILE A 167 7.89 21.23 5.92
CA ILE A 167 6.45 21.09 6.17
C ILE A 167 6.15 21.38 7.66
N ASN A 168 7.04 20.97 8.58
CA ASN A 168 6.92 21.22 10.02
C ASN A 168 6.87 22.72 10.34
N ASP A 169 7.75 23.53 9.72
CA ASP A 169 7.75 25.00 9.88
C ASP A 169 6.46 25.68 9.45
N ILE A 170 5.81 25.09 8.46
CA ILE A 170 4.54 25.61 7.95
C ILE A 170 3.38 25.21 8.88
N VAL A 171 3.29 23.92 9.20
CA VAL A 171 2.16 23.37 9.98
C VAL A 171 2.19 23.87 11.43
N ASN A 172 3.38 24.04 12.03
CA ASN A 172 3.54 24.55 13.39
C ASN A 172 3.40 26.08 13.51
N SER A 173 3.24 26.80 12.38
CA SER A 173 3.04 28.25 12.34
C SER A 173 1.64 28.60 11.87
N LYS A 174 0.78 29.06 12.78
CA LYS A 174 -0.59 29.47 12.44
C LYS A 174 -0.67 30.46 11.26
N PRO A 175 0.16 31.52 11.18
CA PRO A 175 0.13 32.45 10.04
C PRO A 175 0.52 31.77 8.72
N LYS A 176 1.57 30.92 8.72
CA LYS A 176 2.00 30.21 7.51
C LYS A 176 0.95 29.21 7.04
N LEU A 177 0.34 28.46 7.98
CA LEU A 177 -0.72 27.51 7.66
C LEU A 177 -1.97 28.22 7.11
N LEU A 178 -2.34 29.38 7.67
CA LEU A 178 -3.43 30.20 7.14
C LEU A 178 -3.12 30.66 5.70
N TRP A 179 -1.90 31.10 5.45
CA TRP A 179 -1.45 31.48 4.10
C TRP A 179 -1.52 30.32 3.11
N GLU A 180 -1.10 29.13 3.52
CA GLU A 180 -1.27 27.91 2.71
C GLU A 180 -2.75 27.58 2.43
N GLY A 181 -3.64 27.83 3.42
CA GLY A 181 -5.09 27.72 3.23
C GLY A 181 -5.62 28.71 2.17
N MET A 182 -5.20 29.96 2.20
CA MET A 182 -5.57 30.95 1.18
C MET A 182 -5.07 30.57 -0.21
N LYS A 183 -3.82 30.13 -0.33
CA LYS A 183 -3.27 29.62 -1.60
C LYS A 183 -4.09 28.44 -2.14
N TRP A 184 -4.43 27.48 -1.27
CA TRP A 184 -5.20 26.32 -1.66
C TRP A 184 -6.60 26.69 -2.16
N LEU A 185 -7.29 27.61 -1.47
CA LEU A 185 -8.60 28.11 -1.88
C LEU A 185 -8.57 28.87 -3.21
N SER A 186 -7.47 29.58 -3.49
CA SER A 186 -7.24 30.28 -4.76
C SER A 186 -6.80 29.39 -5.91
N GLY A 187 -6.58 28.07 -5.64
CA GLY A 187 -6.03 27.14 -6.64
C GLY A 187 -4.53 27.26 -6.88
N THR A 188 -3.82 28.04 -6.07
CA THR A 188 -2.36 28.16 -6.10
C THR A 188 -1.72 26.93 -5.44
N PRO A 189 -0.53 26.47 -5.90
CA PRO A 189 0.17 25.34 -5.27
C PRO A 189 0.38 25.54 -3.76
N SER A 190 -0.07 24.58 -2.98
CA SER A 190 -0.03 24.59 -1.51
C SER A 190 0.25 23.20 -0.96
N ILE A 191 0.84 23.15 0.25
CA ILE A 191 1.05 21.89 0.97
C ILE A 191 -0.27 21.14 1.25
N LEU A 192 -1.39 21.84 1.34
CA LEU A 192 -2.71 21.25 1.58
C LEU A 192 -3.25 20.48 0.37
N GLY A 193 -2.71 20.75 -0.82
CA GLY A 193 -3.12 20.13 -2.07
C GLY A 193 -2.11 19.12 -2.61
N MET A 194 -1.28 18.50 -1.76
CA MET A 194 -0.26 17.54 -2.20
C MET A 194 -0.20 16.29 -1.32
N GLY A 195 0.54 15.27 -1.76
CA GLY A 195 0.91 14.13 -0.94
C GLY A 195 2.04 14.46 0.02
N VAL A 196 2.30 13.58 0.99
CA VAL A 196 3.36 13.76 1.98
C VAL A 196 4.74 13.45 1.36
N VAL A 197 4.84 12.39 0.58
CA VAL A 197 6.05 12.00 -0.15
C VAL A 197 6.10 12.79 -1.45
N LEU A 198 7.19 13.53 -1.67
CA LEU A 198 7.30 14.48 -2.79
C LEU A 198 8.28 14.04 -3.87
N ALA A 199 9.28 13.27 -3.52
CA ALA A 199 10.26 12.73 -4.45
C ALA A 199 10.61 11.30 -4.07
N GLY A 200 11.20 10.57 -5.01
CA GLY A 200 11.71 9.24 -4.76
C GLY A 200 12.69 8.78 -5.83
N ALA A 201 13.46 7.78 -5.47
CA ALA A 201 14.41 7.13 -6.35
C ALA A 201 14.12 5.64 -6.40
N PHE A 202 14.00 5.09 -7.60
CA PHE A 202 14.00 3.66 -7.85
C PHE A 202 15.42 3.27 -8.27
N CYS A 203 16.06 2.43 -7.50
CA CYS A 203 17.46 2.07 -7.72
C CYS A 203 17.70 0.58 -7.57
N LYS A 204 18.84 0.14 -8.07
CA LYS A 204 19.33 -1.21 -7.94
C LYS A 204 20.27 -1.30 -6.75
N SER A 205 20.12 -2.35 -5.94
CA SER A 205 21.06 -2.66 -4.87
C SER A 205 22.41 -3.11 -5.39
N GLU A 206 22.44 -3.65 -6.62
CA GLU A 206 23.63 -4.13 -7.30
C GLU A 206 23.59 -3.76 -8.78
N PRO A 207 24.73 -3.35 -9.39
CA PRO A 207 24.76 -2.85 -10.78
C PRO A 207 24.31 -3.88 -11.83
N HIS A 208 24.45 -5.17 -11.56
CA HIS A 208 24.14 -6.25 -12.52
C HIS A 208 22.64 -6.58 -12.61
N LEU A 209 21.81 -6.01 -11.76
CA LEU A 209 20.36 -6.28 -11.79
C LEU A 209 19.73 -5.66 -13.03
N ASP A 210 18.77 -6.37 -13.63
CA ASP A 210 18.04 -5.89 -14.82
C ASP A 210 17.06 -4.73 -14.49
N ARG A 211 16.59 -4.66 -13.26
CA ARG A 211 15.57 -3.68 -12.83
C ARG A 211 15.76 -3.27 -11.37
N PRO A 212 15.27 -2.10 -10.98
CA PRO A 212 15.28 -1.65 -9.59
C PRO A 212 14.67 -2.68 -8.64
N ASP A 213 15.28 -2.86 -7.48
CA ASP A 213 14.82 -3.72 -6.39
C ASP A 213 14.62 -2.94 -5.08
N LEU A 214 15.01 -1.67 -5.05
CA LEU A 214 14.83 -0.73 -3.97
C LEU A 214 14.07 0.51 -4.43
N VAL A 215 13.30 1.09 -3.53
CA VAL A 215 12.78 2.46 -3.66
C VAL A 215 13.16 3.28 -2.43
N ILE A 216 13.57 4.49 -2.67
CA ILE A 216 13.88 5.50 -1.66
C ILE A 216 12.88 6.63 -1.82
N THR A 217 12.22 7.03 -0.74
CA THR A 217 11.24 8.11 -0.73
C THR A 217 11.75 9.31 0.06
N PHE A 218 11.29 10.49 -0.30
CA PHE A 218 11.71 11.73 0.32
C PHE A 218 10.51 12.62 0.68
N THR A 219 10.55 13.13 1.92
CA THR A 219 9.59 14.09 2.47
C THR A 219 10.35 15.24 3.14
N PRO A 220 10.13 16.51 2.77
CA PRO A 220 10.72 17.65 3.47
C PRO A 220 9.96 17.96 4.76
N GLY A 221 9.85 16.96 5.62
CA GLY A 221 9.16 16.99 6.90
C GLY A 221 9.59 15.83 7.79
N SER A 222 9.61 16.04 9.09
CA SER A 222 9.87 15.01 10.09
C SER A 222 8.58 14.51 10.73
N PHE A 223 8.59 13.26 11.16
CA PHE A 223 7.47 12.58 11.78
C PHE A 223 7.86 12.10 13.19
N LYS A 224 6.87 12.03 14.07
CA LYS A 224 7.04 11.45 15.40
C LYS A 224 7.49 9.99 15.29
N GLU A 225 8.42 9.62 16.14
CA GLU A 225 8.90 8.25 16.25
C GLU A 225 7.74 7.29 16.59
N GLY A 226 7.72 6.12 15.94
CA GLY A 226 6.66 5.12 16.14
C GLY A 226 5.32 5.44 15.48
N PHE A 227 5.14 6.63 14.89
CA PHE A 227 3.87 7.01 14.25
C PHE A 227 4.06 7.25 12.75
N LEU A 228 3.17 6.65 11.95
CA LEU A 228 3.13 6.93 10.52
C LEU A 228 2.22 8.15 10.27
N GLY A 229 2.77 9.15 9.54
CA GLY A 229 1.96 10.31 9.09
C GLY A 229 1.66 11.36 10.15
N VAL A 230 2.16 11.23 11.38
CA VAL A 230 2.05 12.27 12.42
C VAL A 230 3.30 13.12 12.41
N LEU A 231 3.17 14.39 12.00
CA LEU A 231 4.30 15.34 11.96
C LEU A 231 4.87 15.61 13.35
N ASP A 232 6.19 15.74 13.42
CA ASP A 232 6.90 16.20 14.60
C ASP A 232 6.89 17.75 14.69
N ASN A 233 7.33 18.29 15.82
CA ASN A 233 7.54 19.73 16.00
C ASN A 233 8.92 20.19 15.51
N ILE A 234 9.82 19.26 15.22
CA ILE A 234 11.20 19.54 14.80
C ILE A 234 11.23 19.81 13.30
N PRO A 235 11.79 20.95 12.83
CA PRO A 235 12.08 21.16 11.41
C PRO A 235 13.02 20.07 10.90
N GLY A 236 12.52 19.25 9.96
CA GLY A 236 13.29 18.10 9.52
C GLY A 236 12.89 17.61 8.13
N MET A 237 13.58 16.58 7.70
CA MET A 237 13.26 15.80 6.49
C MET A 237 13.33 14.31 6.81
N THR A 238 12.56 13.52 6.09
CA THR A 238 12.51 12.07 6.24
C THR A 238 12.74 11.39 4.91
N THR A 239 13.64 10.40 4.93
CA THR A 239 13.90 9.51 3.80
C THR A 239 13.55 8.09 4.21
N GLY A 240 12.68 7.43 3.46
CA GLY A 240 12.32 6.03 3.69
C GLY A 240 12.92 5.13 2.62
N VAL A 241 13.31 3.91 2.96
CA VAL A 241 13.79 2.92 1.99
C VAL A 241 13.16 1.57 2.24
N TRP A 242 12.75 0.88 1.17
CA TRP A 242 12.26 -0.50 1.25
C TRP A 242 12.54 -1.32 0.00
N PRO A 243 12.68 -2.65 0.17
CA PRO A 243 12.67 -3.61 -0.94
C PRO A 243 11.38 -3.53 -1.74
N LEU A 244 11.49 -3.45 -3.07
CA LEU A 244 10.32 -3.39 -3.97
C LEU A 244 9.57 -4.73 -4.06
N ARG A 245 10.26 -5.83 -3.88
CA ARG A 245 9.71 -7.19 -4.01
C ARG A 245 10.25 -8.08 -2.89
N PRO A 246 9.75 -7.93 -1.65
CA PRO A 246 10.19 -8.75 -0.53
C PRO A 246 9.89 -10.23 -0.77
N PHE A 247 10.80 -11.08 -0.31
CA PHE A 247 10.66 -12.55 -0.30
C PHE A 247 9.77 -13.03 0.84
N SER A 248 9.84 -12.36 1.99
CA SER A 248 9.01 -12.66 3.16
C SER A 248 7.53 -12.60 2.82
N SER A 249 6.78 -13.54 3.35
CA SER A 249 5.33 -13.57 3.22
C SER A 249 4.68 -14.06 4.51
N GLY A 250 3.47 -13.62 4.73
CA GLY A 250 2.72 -13.92 5.91
C GLY A 250 1.32 -14.42 5.63
N TYR A 251 0.43 -14.16 6.58
CA TYR A 251 -0.95 -14.63 6.48
C TYR A 251 -1.96 -13.69 7.14
N VAL A 252 -3.23 -13.88 6.77
CA VAL A 252 -4.41 -13.33 7.44
C VAL A 252 -5.31 -14.49 7.84
N LYS A 253 -5.59 -14.64 9.13
CA LYS A 253 -6.43 -15.73 9.66
C LYS A 253 -7.55 -15.16 10.52
N ALA A 254 -8.81 -15.54 10.26
CA ALA A 254 -9.91 -15.28 11.16
C ALA A 254 -9.64 -15.98 12.51
N LYS A 255 -9.97 -15.33 13.62
CA LYS A 255 -9.78 -15.89 14.97
C LYS A 255 -11.02 -16.60 15.48
N SER A 256 -12.18 -16.28 14.92
CA SER A 256 -13.47 -16.89 15.21
C SER A 256 -14.45 -16.67 14.04
N ARG A 257 -15.67 -17.16 14.19
CA ARG A 257 -16.77 -16.92 13.24
C ARG A 257 -17.26 -15.48 13.24
N ASN A 258 -16.87 -14.67 14.23
CA ASN A 258 -17.32 -13.28 14.36
C ASN A 258 -16.53 -12.37 13.43
N VAL A 259 -17.16 -11.86 12.38
CA VAL A 259 -16.54 -10.91 11.43
C VAL A 259 -16.17 -9.56 12.04
N PHE A 260 -16.65 -9.23 13.24
CA PHE A 260 -16.28 -8.02 13.95
C PHE A 260 -15.01 -8.17 14.77
N GLU A 261 -14.58 -9.41 15.05
CA GLU A 261 -13.28 -9.66 15.65
C GLU A 261 -12.17 -9.46 14.63
N ALA A 262 -11.16 -8.67 14.99
CA ALA A 262 -10.01 -8.44 14.10
C ALA A 262 -9.26 -9.75 13.82
N PRO A 263 -8.94 -10.07 12.56
CA PRO A 263 -8.19 -11.27 12.23
C PRO A 263 -6.76 -11.19 12.75
N ALA A 264 -6.09 -12.33 12.84
CA ALA A 264 -4.65 -12.36 12.98
C ALA A 264 -4.01 -11.92 11.66
N ILE A 265 -3.22 -10.86 11.70
CA ILE A 265 -2.48 -10.32 10.56
C ILE A 265 -1.01 -10.48 10.88
N GLN A 266 -0.33 -11.37 10.18
CA GLN A 266 1.07 -11.67 10.41
C GLN A 266 1.85 -11.51 9.11
N PRO A 267 2.47 -10.36 8.86
CA PRO A 267 3.22 -10.11 7.62
C PRO A 267 4.53 -10.90 7.53
N ASN A 268 5.12 -11.30 8.66
CA ASN A 268 6.44 -11.92 8.76
C ASN A 268 7.55 -11.05 8.14
N TYR A 269 7.51 -9.75 8.39
CA TYR A 269 8.53 -8.84 7.86
C TYR A 269 9.94 -9.34 8.18
N LEU A 270 10.82 -9.27 7.19
CA LEU A 270 12.23 -9.63 7.30
C LEU A 270 12.50 -11.09 7.79
N ALA A 271 11.52 -11.99 7.65
CA ALA A 271 11.71 -13.40 7.99
C ALA A 271 12.66 -14.09 7.02
N ASP A 272 12.68 -13.68 5.76
CA ASP A 272 13.67 -14.14 4.78
C ASP A 272 14.95 -13.30 4.91
N PRO A 273 16.13 -13.92 5.10
CA PRO A 273 17.40 -13.19 5.26
C PRO A 273 17.74 -12.25 4.09
N ARG A 274 17.29 -12.59 2.87
CA ARG A 274 17.52 -11.76 1.67
C ARG A 274 16.86 -10.39 1.80
N ASP A 275 15.72 -10.29 2.46
CA ASP A 275 15.02 -9.02 2.70
C ASP A 275 15.80 -8.12 3.68
N ARG A 276 16.44 -8.72 4.69
CA ARG A 276 17.31 -8.00 5.63
C ARG A 276 18.56 -7.47 4.93
N GLU A 277 19.24 -8.33 4.15
CA GLU A 277 20.41 -7.92 3.38
C GLU A 277 20.07 -6.79 2.40
N LEU A 278 18.95 -6.91 1.68
CA LEU A 278 18.51 -5.90 0.73
C LEU A 278 18.14 -4.57 1.43
N LEU A 279 17.46 -4.64 2.57
CA LEU A 279 17.12 -3.45 3.35
C LEU A 279 18.39 -2.75 3.87
N LEU A 280 19.40 -3.50 4.34
CA LEU A 280 20.69 -2.97 4.76
C LEU A 280 21.41 -2.25 3.62
N LYS A 281 21.47 -2.85 2.42
CA LYS A 281 22.00 -2.18 1.23
C LYS A 281 21.29 -0.88 0.95
N GLY A 282 19.96 -0.88 1.02
CA GLY A 282 19.14 0.31 0.84
C GLY A 282 19.43 1.40 1.87
N GLN A 283 19.61 1.06 3.14
CA GLN A 283 19.98 2.01 4.20
C GLN A 283 21.36 2.65 3.93
N LYS A 284 22.32 1.89 3.43
CA LYS A 284 23.65 2.42 3.05
C LYS A 284 23.55 3.39 1.87
N ILE A 285 22.72 3.09 0.86
CA ILE A 285 22.46 4.00 -0.27
C ILE A 285 21.81 5.31 0.23
N VAL A 286 20.85 5.23 1.16
CA VAL A 286 20.27 6.45 1.77
C VAL A 286 21.32 7.31 2.44
N ARG A 287 22.22 6.73 3.23
CA ARG A 287 23.32 7.47 3.86
C ARG A 287 24.28 8.07 2.85
N ASP A 288 24.58 7.37 1.77
CA ASP A 288 25.42 7.90 0.70
C ASP A 288 24.75 9.14 0.06
N ILE A 289 23.44 9.08 -0.25
CA ILE A 289 22.68 10.22 -0.78
C ILE A 289 22.69 11.38 0.21
N LEU A 290 22.36 11.14 1.49
CA LEU A 290 22.30 12.19 2.51
C LEU A 290 23.68 12.79 2.83
N GLY A 291 24.77 12.09 2.55
CA GLY A 291 26.15 12.57 2.65
C GLY A 291 26.60 13.47 1.49
N LYS A 292 25.86 13.54 0.38
CA LYS A 292 26.25 14.34 -0.79
C LYS A 292 26.09 15.85 -0.53
N PRO A 293 26.99 16.69 -1.06
CA PRO A 293 26.99 18.13 -0.82
C PRO A 293 25.65 18.82 -1.05
N ALA A 294 24.91 18.42 -2.10
CA ALA A 294 23.66 19.05 -2.46
C ALA A 294 22.60 19.04 -1.33
N ILE A 295 22.51 17.96 -0.56
CA ILE A 295 21.54 17.84 0.54
C ILE A 295 22.18 17.99 1.92
N ASN A 296 23.45 17.57 2.09
CA ASN A 296 24.13 17.59 3.37
C ASN A 296 24.28 19.00 3.96
N GLN A 297 24.40 20.04 3.12
CA GLN A 297 24.45 21.43 3.55
C GLN A 297 23.24 21.89 4.37
N TYR A 298 22.11 21.20 4.30
CA TYR A 298 20.90 21.48 5.07
C TYR A 298 20.78 20.64 6.32
N ILE A 299 21.63 19.61 6.52
CA ILE A 299 21.55 18.67 7.64
C ILE A 299 22.32 19.21 8.83
N ASP A 300 21.59 19.52 9.91
CA ASP A 300 22.23 19.87 11.19
C ASP A 300 22.63 18.59 11.96
N GLN A 301 21.75 17.59 11.94
CA GLN A 301 21.91 16.37 12.72
C GLN A 301 21.05 15.22 12.14
N GLU A 302 21.63 14.04 12.04
CA GLU A 302 20.85 12.80 11.84
C GLU A 302 20.18 12.43 13.16
N LEU A 303 18.83 12.42 13.20
CA LEU A 303 18.04 12.07 14.37
C LEU A 303 17.75 10.56 14.41
N MET A 304 17.47 9.97 13.25
CA MET A 304 17.17 8.55 13.08
C MET A 304 17.90 8.03 11.84
N PRO A 305 18.63 6.92 11.95
CA PRO A 305 18.93 6.10 13.13
C PRO A 305 19.79 6.80 14.18
N GLY A 306 20.44 7.92 13.85
CA GLY A 306 21.38 8.66 14.69
C GLY A 306 22.84 8.35 14.32
N SER A 307 23.69 9.35 14.51
CA SER A 307 25.09 9.31 14.10
C SER A 307 25.96 8.28 14.81
N LEU A 308 25.45 7.67 15.90
CA LEU A 308 26.14 6.63 16.65
C LEU A 308 26.00 5.25 16.00
N ILE A 309 24.94 5.02 15.22
CA ILE A 309 24.70 3.78 14.47
C ILE A 309 25.58 3.79 13.22
N LYS A 310 26.67 3.02 13.21
CA LYS A 310 27.69 3.07 12.14
C LYS A 310 27.97 1.72 11.47
N SER A 311 27.94 0.63 12.24
CA SER A 311 28.23 -0.70 11.67
C SER A 311 27.05 -1.26 10.89
N ASP A 312 27.33 -2.26 10.06
CA ASP A 312 26.30 -2.95 9.29
C ASP A 312 25.32 -3.71 10.23
N GLU A 313 25.83 -4.27 11.33
CA GLU A 313 25.04 -4.96 12.36
C GLU A 313 24.08 -3.99 13.07
N GLU A 314 24.54 -2.80 13.43
CA GLU A 314 23.73 -1.76 14.07
C GLU A 314 22.64 -1.25 13.11
N LEU A 315 22.95 -1.05 11.83
CA LEU A 315 21.98 -0.64 10.81
C LEU A 315 20.94 -1.73 10.55
N ASP A 316 21.35 -3.00 10.46
CA ASP A 316 20.42 -4.12 10.31
C ASP A 316 19.46 -4.20 11.50
N GLU A 317 19.98 -4.10 12.73
CA GLU A 317 19.18 -4.11 13.94
C GLU A 317 18.22 -2.91 14.01
N TYR A 318 18.70 -1.72 13.64
CA TYR A 318 17.85 -0.54 13.51
C TYR A 318 16.71 -0.77 12.51
N GLY A 319 17.02 -1.26 11.31
CA GLY A 319 16.02 -1.57 10.29
C GLY A 319 14.99 -2.59 10.77
N ARG A 320 15.43 -3.58 11.55
CA ARG A 320 14.59 -4.64 12.09
C ARG A 320 13.64 -4.14 13.19
N ILE A 321 14.10 -3.25 14.07
CA ILE A 321 13.32 -2.79 15.23
C ILE A 321 12.45 -1.57 14.90
N GLN A 322 13.00 -0.61 14.15
CA GLN A 322 12.38 0.69 13.91
C GLN A 322 11.67 0.80 12.56
N GLY A 323 11.70 -0.25 11.76
CA GLY A 323 10.99 -0.28 10.49
C GLY A 323 9.48 -0.36 10.67
N LEU A 324 8.75 0.05 9.65
CA LEU A 324 7.29 0.10 9.63
C LEU A 324 6.73 -0.52 8.35
N GLY A 325 5.58 -1.18 8.46
CA GLY A 325 4.82 -1.64 7.29
C GLY A 325 4.31 -0.49 6.44
N GLY A 326 4.29 -0.69 5.11
CA GLY A 326 3.89 0.33 4.14
C GLY A 326 2.38 0.43 3.91
N TYR A 327 1.58 -0.45 4.53
CA TYR A 327 0.14 -0.62 4.28
C TYR A 327 -0.20 -0.94 2.82
N HIS A 328 0.70 -1.64 2.13
CA HIS A 328 0.54 -2.12 0.76
C HIS A 328 0.09 -3.57 0.71
N TYR A 329 -0.70 -4.00 1.69
CA TYR A 329 -1.17 -5.38 1.83
C TYR A 329 -1.78 -5.94 0.55
N CYS A 330 -1.30 -7.13 0.12
CA CYS A 330 -1.81 -7.82 -1.06
C CYS A 330 -1.56 -9.33 -0.96
N GLY A 331 -2.05 -10.10 -1.93
CA GLY A 331 -1.65 -11.48 -2.17
C GLY A 331 -2.39 -12.57 -1.40
N THR A 332 -3.30 -12.25 -0.51
CA THR A 332 -3.96 -13.19 0.41
C THR A 332 -5.05 -14.09 -0.21
N CYS A 333 -5.36 -13.87 -1.48
CA CYS A 333 -6.22 -14.73 -2.32
C CYS A 333 -5.59 -14.81 -3.71
N ARG A 334 -4.28 -15.13 -3.77
CA ARG A 334 -3.46 -14.95 -4.95
C ARG A 334 -3.96 -15.71 -6.18
N MET A 335 -3.77 -15.11 -7.33
CA MET A 335 -4.02 -15.70 -8.63
C MET A 335 -3.00 -16.80 -8.93
N GLY A 336 -3.46 -17.86 -9.60
CA GLY A 336 -2.61 -18.94 -10.09
C GLY A 336 -3.40 -20.01 -10.84
N THR A 337 -2.70 -21.00 -11.36
CA THR A 337 -3.33 -22.14 -12.07
C THR A 337 -4.00 -23.11 -11.11
N ALA A 338 -4.93 -23.92 -11.59
CA ALA A 338 -5.64 -24.93 -10.78
C ALA A 338 -4.70 -26.00 -10.17
N ASN A 339 -3.50 -26.19 -10.72
CA ASN A 339 -2.50 -27.10 -10.18
C ASN A 339 -1.69 -26.51 -9.02
N ASP A 340 -1.78 -25.21 -8.80
CA ASP A 340 -1.13 -24.53 -7.67
C ASP A 340 -2.06 -24.60 -6.46
N LYS A 341 -1.71 -25.44 -5.48
CA LYS A 341 -2.51 -25.67 -4.26
C LYS A 341 -2.79 -24.40 -3.43
N LEU A 342 -1.98 -23.34 -3.61
CA LEU A 342 -2.15 -22.07 -2.91
C LEU A 342 -2.81 -21.00 -3.80
N ALA A 343 -3.16 -21.30 -5.04
CA ALA A 343 -3.95 -20.39 -5.86
C ALA A 343 -5.40 -20.36 -5.38
N VAL A 344 -5.96 -19.16 -5.25
CA VAL A 344 -7.35 -18.94 -4.82
C VAL A 344 -8.23 -18.59 -6.00
N VAL A 345 -7.71 -17.83 -6.95
CA VAL A 345 -8.45 -17.44 -8.17
C VAL A 345 -7.67 -17.79 -9.43
N ASP A 346 -8.40 -17.97 -10.53
CA ASP A 346 -7.83 -18.14 -11.86
C ASP A 346 -7.41 -16.81 -12.51
N SER A 347 -6.91 -16.85 -13.75
CA SER A 347 -6.49 -15.66 -14.50
C SER A 347 -7.64 -14.71 -14.88
N THR A 348 -8.89 -15.14 -14.74
CA THR A 348 -10.10 -14.35 -14.93
C THR A 348 -10.75 -13.94 -13.60
N LEU A 349 -10.02 -14.18 -12.48
CA LEU A 349 -10.40 -13.80 -11.10
C LEU A 349 -11.57 -14.61 -10.51
N ASN A 350 -12.00 -15.71 -11.14
CA ASN A 350 -12.98 -16.63 -10.56
C ASN A 350 -12.32 -17.48 -9.47
N VAL A 351 -13.04 -17.75 -8.39
CA VAL A 351 -12.56 -18.59 -7.30
C VAL A 351 -12.53 -20.05 -7.73
N HIS A 352 -11.41 -20.73 -7.52
CA HIS A 352 -11.26 -22.15 -7.83
C HIS A 352 -12.24 -23.02 -7.02
N GLY A 353 -12.84 -24.00 -7.68
CA GLY A 353 -13.67 -25.03 -7.04
C GLY A 353 -15.08 -24.62 -6.63
N ILE A 354 -15.50 -23.39 -6.89
CA ILE A 354 -16.85 -22.88 -6.61
C ILE A 354 -17.29 -21.93 -7.72
N SER A 355 -18.60 -21.89 -8.00
CA SER A 355 -19.19 -21.01 -8.99
C SER A 355 -19.86 -19.79 -8.34
N GLY A 356 -20.13 -18.76 -9.14
CA GLY A 356 -20.86 -17.56 -8.68
C GLY A 356 -20.04 -16.62 -7.79
N LEU A 357 -18.72 -16.82 -7.67
CA LEU A 357 -17.84 -15.99 -6.84
C LEU A 357 -16.60 -15.53 -7.60
N ARG A 358 -16.33 -14.23 -7.55
CA ARG A 358 -15.14 -13.59 -8.11
C ARG A 358 -14.49 -12.67 -7.08
N ILE A 359 -13.16 -12.52 -7.12
CA ILE A 359 -12.41 -11.59 -6.25
C ILE A 359 -11.73 -10.56 -7.11
N VAL A 360 -11.98 -9.27 -6.82
CA VAL A 360 -11.47 -8.14 -7.62
C VAL A 360 -10.90 -7.08 -6.71
N ASP A 361 -9.78 -7.38 -6.07
CA ASP A 361 -9.04 -6.46 -5.20
C ASP A 361 -7.55 -6.85 -5.09
N ALA A 362 -6.81 -6.18 -4.22
CA ALA A 362 -5.38 -6.42 -4.03
C ALA A 362 -5.03 -7.83 -3.54
N SER A 363 -5.99 -8.58 -2.96
CA SER A 363 -5.72 -9.94 -2.48
C SER A 363 -5.34 -10.91 -3.59
N VAL A 364 -5.72 -10.64 -4.84
CA VAL A 364 -5.46 -11.53 -5.97
C VAL A 364 -4.04 -11.42 -6.54
N MET A 365 -3.25 -10.43 -6.14
CA MET A 365 -1.89 -10.25 -6.63
C MET A 365 -1.03 -11.48 -6.26
N PRO A 366 -0.38 -12.16 -7.23
CA PRO A 366 0.48 -13.31 -6.91
C PRO A 366 1.76 -12.87 -6.18
N ASN A 367 2.23 -11.67 -6.48
CA ASN A 367 3.33 -10.98 -5.82
C ASN A 367 2.99 -9.50 -5.66
N ILE A 368 3.68 -8.82 -4.72
CA ILE A 368 3.56 -7.38 -4.59
C ILE A 368 4.20 -6.67 -5.79
N VAL A 369 3.60 -5.58 -6.23
CA VAL A 369 4.11 -4.77 -7.34
C VAL A 369 5.31 -3.91 -6.93
N SER A 370 6.13 -3.49 -7.90
CA SER A 370 7.32 -2.65 -7.65
C SER A 370 6.95 -1.18 -7.43
N GLY A 371 6.15 -0.91 -6.40
CA GLY A 371 5.66 0.41 -6.03
C GLY A 371 4.39 0.34 -5.19
N ASN A 372 3.70 1.46 -5.03
CA ASN A 372 2.44 1.53 -4.29
C ASN A 372 1.35 0.68 -4.97
N THR A 373 0.58 -0.05 -4.19
CA THR A 373 -0.39 -1.04 -4.70
C THR A 373 -1.69 -0.44 -5.28
N ASN A 374 -1.97 0.85 -5.04
CA ASN A 374 -3.25 1.47 -5.41
C ASN A 374 -3.53 1.47 -6.93
N ALA A 375 -2.54 1.84 -7.75
CA ALA A 375 -2.71 1.87 -9.22
C ALA A 375 -2.94 0.46 -9.79
N ALA A 376 -2.17 -0.53 -9.32
CA ALA A 376 -2.34 -1.92 -9.70
C ALA A 376 -3.70 -2.48 -9.28
N THR A 377 -4.20 -2.10 -8.09
CA THR A 377 -5.54 -2.48 -7.62
C THR A 377 -6.64 -1.90 -8.52
N MET A 378 -6.51 -0.65 -8.96
CA MET A 378 -7.44 -0.06 -9.92
C MET A 378 -7.39 -0.78 -11.28
N MET A 379 -6.20 -1.15 -11.76
CA MET A 379 -6.06 -1.93 -12.99
C MET A 379 -6.73 -3.31 -12.86
N ILE A 380 -6.56 -3.99 -11.73
CA ILE A 380 -7.26 -5.26 -11.43
C ILE A 380 -8.78 -5.06 -11.49
N ALA A 381 -9.29 -3.94 -10.94
CA ALA A 381 -10.71 -3.63 -10.95
C ALA A 381 -11.25 -3.40 -12.39
N GLU A 382 -10.52 -2.66 -13.22
CA GLU A 382 -10.87 -2.45 -14.64
C GLU A 382 -10.90 -3.78 -15.40
N ARG A 383 -9.85 -4.61 -15.26
CA ARG A 383 -9.80 -5.93 -15.89
C ARG A 383 -10.89 -6.87 -15.38
N GLY A 384 -11.15 -6.85 -14.06
CA GLY A 384 -12.25 -7.62 -13.48
C GLY A 384 -13.62 -7.23 -14.03
N ALA A 385 -13.86 -5.92 -14.24
CA ALA A 385 -15.08 -5.43 -14.86
C ALA A 385 -15.21 -5.91 -16.32
N GLU A 386 -14.13 -5.90 -17.11
CA GLU A 386 -14.14 -6.45 -18.47
C GLU A 386 -14.47 -7.95 -18.48
N PHE A 387 -13.92 -8.75 -17.56
CA PHE A 387 -14.24 -10.17 -17.45
C PHE A 387 -15.72 -10.38 -17.13
N VAL A 388 -16.26 -9.62 -16.16
CA VAL A 388 -17.69 -9.70 -15.81
C VAL A 388 -18.58 -9.35 -17.01
N LEU A 389 -18.27 -8.27 -17.73
CA LEU A 389 -19.04 -7.88 -18.92
C LEU A 389 -19.00 -8.95 -20.00
N LYS A 390 -17.83 -9.57 -20.24
CA LYS A 390 -17.68 -10.64 -21.23
C LYS A 390 -18.46 -11.90 -20.90
N ASP A 391 -18.51 -12.28 -19.59
CA ASP A 391 -19.22 -13.50 -19.14
C ASP A 391 -20.73 -13.34 -19.24
N PHE A 392 -21.26 -12.12 -19.30
CA PHE A 392 -22.69 -11.82 -19.26
C PHE A 392 -23.19 -10.98 -20.46
N ALA A 393 -22.36 -10.79 -21.49
CA ALA A 393 -22.74 -10.18 -22.76
C ALA A 393 -23.44 -11.21 -23.70
#